data_e2d42bc6210ede0ae06ef95f9fe236be
#
_entry.id   e2d42bc6210ede0ae06ef95f9fe236be
#
_cell.length_a   1.000
_cell.length_b   1.000
_cell.length_c   1.000
_cell.angle_alpha   90.00
_cell.angle_beta   90.00
_cell.angle_gamma   90.00
#
_symmetry.space_group_name_H-M   'P 1'
#
loop_
_entity.id
_entity.type
_entity.pdbx_description
1 polymer ?
#
loop_
_entity_poly.entity_id
_entity_poly.type
_entity_poly.pdbx_seq_one_letter_code
_entity_poly.pdbx_strand_id
1 'polypeptide(L)'
;MRAIRWRDIAPRPNNFIGADLMARLISLRTILPAILLFLFSGAASAAGGHQLPLYSHSPFEGTPFFWVTNSMIMVWIAALIIFLFCKLATTKLAMIPSGFQNFAEWIIECLYNFFGGILGEHLIKRTFWFFGGTFLLILTVNYLGLFPGVGTITYLDDKGHIQGFLRGGNADLNMTAAMSLSFATLWFYWAFTENGAKGFFNHIFAPKGEFSGLMKVGMIGIFGLVGVLELVSIAVRPLALSFRLFGNIFGGEQTLEQLMGLVSVDAFRFLPALPFMFMELLVGFVQALVFTLLSAVFLKLICDHGDHAEGEGHH
;
A
#
# COMPACT_ATOMS: atom_id res chain seq x y z
N MET A 1 -40.97 44.10 6.26
CA MET A 1 -40.93 42.63 6.28
C MET A 1 -40.36 42.15 4.95
N ARG A 2 -39.07 41.79 4.89
CA ARG A 2 -38.46 41.21 3.67
C ARG A 2 -38.67 39.68 3.73
N ALA A 3 -39.37 39.15 2.75
CA ALA A 3 -39.62 37.73 2.64
C ALA A 3 -38.26 37.03 2.36
N ILE A 4 -37.83 36.20 3.30
CA ILE A 4 -36.67 35.33 3.15
C ILE A 4 -37.00 34.30 2.07
N ARG A 5 -36.27 34.35 0.97
CA ARG A 5 -36.43 33.43 -0.15
C ARG A 5 -35.83 32.08 0.26
N TRP A 6 -36.59 31.00 0.19
CA TRP A 6 -36.20 29.63 0.49
C TRP A 6 -34.93 29.13 -0.29
N ARG A 7 -34.48 29.91 -1.26
CA ARG A 7 -33.21 29.65 -1.99
C ARG A 7 -31.93 29.87 -1.17
N ASP A 8 -32.03 30.62 -0.05
CA ASP A 8 -30.83 30.98 0.74
C ASP A 8 -30.59 30.00 1.89
N ILE A 9 -31.46 29.00 2.06
CA ILE A 9 -31.39 27.97 3.13
C ILE A 9 -31.05 26.58 2.53
N ALA A 10 -31.03 26.41 1.22
CA ALA A 10 -30.62 25.17 0.62
C ALA A 10 -29.11 24.96 0.88
N PRO A 11 -28.71 23.88 1.56
CA PRO A 11 -27.28 23.57 1.71
C PRO A 11 -26.67 23.48 0.32
N ARG A 12 -25.55 24.17 0.13
CA ARG A 12 -24.81 24.15 -1.13
C ARG A 12 -24.50 22.71 -1.51
N PRO A 13 -24.60 22.30 -2.79
CA PRO A 13 -24.42 20.93 -3.22
C PRO A 13 -22.93 20.47 -3.22
N ASN A 14 -22.15 20.89 -2.22
CA ASN A 14 -20.72 20.61 -2.16
C ASN A 14 -20.37 19.30 -1.45
N ASN A 15 -21.38 18.51 -1.04
CA ASN A 15 -21.13 17.26 -0.31
C ASN A 15 -21.19 15.99 -1.17
N PHE A 16 -20.94 16.10 -2.48
CA PHE A 16 -20.70 14.94 -3.35
C PHE A 16 -19.24 14.46 -3.34
N ILE A 17 -18.48 14.76 -2.27
CA ILE A 17 -17.10 14.28 -2.17
C ILE A 17 -17.08 12.75 -2.24
N GLY A 18 -18.02 12.06 -1.62
CA GLY A 18 -18.06 10.61 -1.62
C GLY A 18 -18.33 9.98 -3.00
N ALA A 19 -19.30 10.48 -3.75
CA ALA A 19 -19.65 9.91 -5.05
C ALA A 19 -18.57 10.17 -6.12
N ASP A 20 -18.02 11.39 -6.16
CA ASP A 20 -16.92 11.74 -7.07
C ASP A 20 -15.61 11.03 -6.66
N LEU A 21 -15.38 10.86 -5.35
CA LEU A 21 -14.25 10.11 -4.82
C LEU A 21 -14.37 8.61 -5.14
N MET A 22 -15.58 8.03 -5.01
CA MET A 22 -15.84 6.65 -5.42
C MET A 22 -15.68 6.45 -6.93
N ALA A 23 -16.18 7.36 -7.74
CA ALA A 23 -15.99 7.32 -9.19
C ALA A 23 -14.50 7.44 -9.58
N ARG A 24 -13.72 8.21 -8.83
CA ARG A 24 -12.27 8.31 -9.01
C ARG A 24 -11.51 7.08 -8.52
N LEU A 25 -11.97 6.42 -7.45
CA LEU A 25 -11.42 5.13 -6.99
C LEU A 25 -11.62 4.03 -8.03
N ILE A 26 -12.73 4.06 -8.78
CA ILE A 26 -13.08 3.09 -9.84
C ILE A 26 -12.53 3.55 -11.20
N SER A 27 -12.02 4.78 -11.31
CA SER A 27 -11.42 5.28 -12.55
C SER A 27 -10.18 4.47 -12.94
N LEU A 28 -9.80 4.54 -14.23
CA LEU A 28 -8.56 3.92 -14.76
C LEU A 28 -7.32 4.20 -13.88
N ARG A 29 -7.32 5.30 -13.10
CA ARG A 29 -6.25 5.68 -12.19
C ARG A 29 -6.12 4.78 -10.96
N THR A 30 -7.19 4.09 -10.52
CA THR A 30 -7.14 3.10 -9.44
C THR A 30 -6.85 1.69 -9.96
N ILE A 31 -7.31 1.40 -11.18
CA ILE A 31 -7.05 0.12 -11.84
C ILE A 31 -5.59 0.03 -12.30
N LEU A 32 -4.99 1.15 -12.71
CA LEU A 32 -3.63 1.20 -13.22
C LEU A 32 -2.56 0.72 -12.21
N PRO A 33 -2.55 1.12 -10.93
CA PRO A 33 -1.58 0.59 -9.96
C PRO A 33 -1.88 -0.84 -9.54
N ALA A 34 -3.14 -1.27 -9.51
CA ALA A 34 -3.46 -2.67 -9.32
C ALA A 34 -2.94 -3.52 -10.50
N ILE A 35 -3.06 -3.02 -11.74
CA ILE A 35 -2.47 -3.63 -12.94
C ILE A 35 -0.94 -3.55 -12.89
N LEU A 36 -0.34 -2.43 -12.47
CA LEU A 36 1.11 -2.29 -12.31
C LEU A 36 1.63 -3.24 -11.23
N LEU A 37 0.99 -3.31 -10.06
CA LEU A 37 1.30 -4.29 -9.02
C LEU A 37 1.21 -5.72 -9.56
N PHE A 38 0.19 -6.01 -10.35
CA PHE A 38 -0.02 -7.28 -11.02
C PHE A 38 1.09 -7.60 -12.02
N LEU A 39 1.46 -6.66 -12.88
CA LEU A 39 2.52 -6.84 -13.88
C LEU A 39 3.90 -6.95 -13.23
N PHE A 40 4.17 -6.15 -12.18
CA PHE A 40 5.44 -6.22 -11.46
C PHE A 40 5.59 -7.50 -10.64
N SER A 41 4.52 -8.00 -10.02
CA SER A 41 4.60 -9.29 -9.30
C SER A 41 4.88 -10.44 -10.25
N GLY A 42 4.29 -10.42 -11.45
CA GLY A 42 4.57 -11.39 -12.51
C GLY A 42 6.01 -11.32 -13.02
N ALA A 43 6.53 -10.12 -13.24
CA ALA A 43 7.90 -9.92 -13.71
C ALA A 43 8.95 -10.32 -12.67
N ALA A 44 8.69 -10.03 -11.38
CA ALA A 44 9.58 -10.42 -10.30
C ALA A 44 9.63 -11.95 -10.11
N SER A 45 8.50 -12.63 -10.28
CA SER A 45 8.44 -14.11 -10.23
C SER A 45 9.16 -14.76 -11.41
N ALA A 46 9.13 -14.15 -12.60
CA ALA A 46 9.82 -14.67 -13.79
C ALA A 46 11.34 -14.50 -13.73
N ALA A 47 11.85 -13.52 -12.96
CA ALA A 47 13.29 -13.26 -12.83
C ALA A 47 14.00 -14.19 -11.82
N GLY A 48 13.25 -14.91 -10.98
CA GLY A 48 13.78 -15.73 -9.88
C GLY A 48 14.06 -17.18 -10.28
N GLY A 49 15.16 -17.43 -10.98
CA GLY A 49 15.60 -18.79 -11.37
C GLY A 49 16.14 -19.67 -10.23
N HIS A 50 16.08 -19.26 -8.97
CA HIS A 50 16.47 -20.07 -7.80
C HIS A 50 15.36 -20.07 -6.76
N GLN A 51 14.84 -21.27 -6.50
CA GLN A 51 13.82 -21.52 -5.48
C GLN A 51 14.40 -21.34 -4.06
N LEU A 52 14.51 -20.08 -3.61
CA LEU A 52 14.73 -19.82 -2.20
C LEU A 52 13.41 -20.08 -1.44
N PRO A 53 13.45 -20.64 -0.21
CA PRO A 53 12.24 -20.92 0.57
C PRO A 53 11.38 -19.66 0.86
N LEU A 54 11.89 -18.48 0.52
CA LEU A 54 11.22 -17.18 0.65
C LEU A 54 10.21 -16.88 -0.48
N TYR A 55 10.25 -17.65 -1.59
CA TYR A 55 9.38 -17.41 -2.75
C TYR A 55 8.24 -18.42 -2.81
N SER A 56 7.13 -17.98 -3.39
CA SER A 56 5.99 -18.85 -3.64
C SER A 56 6.25 -19.79 -4.81
N HIS A 57 5.60 -20.97 -4.76
CA HIS A 57 5.67 -21.96 -5.82
C HIS A 57 4.55 -21.77 -6.84
N SER A 58 4.76 -22.22 -8.06
CA SER A 58 3.72 -22.26 -9.08
C SER A 58 2.95 -23.57 -9.02
N PRO A 59 1.62 -23.56 -8.86
CA PRO A 59 0.81 -24.77 -8.97
C PRO A 59 0.69 -25.28 -10.41
N PHE A 60 1.21 -24.56 -11.39
CA PHE A 60 1.13 -24.84 -12.82
C PHE A 60 2.50 -25.19 -13.44
N GLU A 61 3.39 -25.80 -12.67
CA GLU A 61 4.68 -26.27 -13.19
C GLU A 61 4.45 -27.23 -14.39
N GLY A 62 5.28 -27.09 -15.44
CA GLY A 62 5.11 -27.87 -16.68
C GLY A 62 4.05 -27.34 -17.65
N THR A 63 3.31 -26.27 -17.34
CA THR A 63 2.38 -25.62 -18.25
C THR A 63 2.89 -24.25 -18.71
N PRO A 64 2.33 -23.63 -19.78
CA PRO A 64 2.69 -22.26 -20.18
C PRO A 64 2.41 -21.22 -19.11
N PHE A 65 1.66 -21.55 -18.05
CA PHE A 65 1.32 -20.67 -16.93
C PHE A 65 2.24 -20.83 -15.71
N PHE A 66 3.44 -21.40 -15.87
CA PHE A 66 4.43 -21.64 -14.79
C PHE A 66 4.82 -20.37 -14.00
N TRP A 67 4.57 -19.17 -14.55
CA TRP A 67 4.83 -17.88 -13.89
C TRP A 67 3.76 -17.48 -12.87
N VAL A 68 2.60 -18.14 -12.88
CA VAL A 68 1.52 -17.89 -11.91
C VAL A 68 1.85 -18.62 -10.61
N THR A 69 2.08 -17.86 -9.54
CA THR A 69 2.36 -18.41 -8.22
C THR A 69 1.11 -18.50 -7.36
N ASN A 70 1.14 -19.34 -6.34
CA ASN A 70 0.03 -19.49 -5.40
C ASN A 70 -0.30 -18.19 -4.63
N SER A 71 0.71 -17.35 -4.34
CA SER A 71 0.52 -16.01 -3.74
C SER A 71 -0.16 -15.04 -4.71
N MET A 72 0.16 -15.08 -6.01
CA MET A 72 -0.49 -14.25 -7.03
C MET A 72 -1.98 -14.54 -7.13
N ILE A 73 -2.38 -15.81 -7.09
CA ILE A 73 -3.80 -16.21 -7.10
C ILE A 73 -4.54 -15.57 -5.93
N MET A 74 -3.94 -15.58 -4.74
CA MET A 74 -4.54 -14.94 -3.55
C MET A 74 -4.71 -13.43 -3.73
N VAL A 75 -3.72 -12.75 -4.29
CA VAL A 75 -3.79 -11.31 -4.57
C VAL A 75 -4.87 -11.00 -5.61
N TRP A 76 -5.05 -11.85 -6.62
CA TRP A 76 -6.12 -11.69 -7.61
C TRP A 76 -7.50 -11.85 -6.99
N ILE A 77 -7.65 -12.82 -6.10
CA ILE A 77 -8.89 -12.98 -5.31
C ILE A 77 -9.16 -11.74 -4.47
N ALA A 78 -8.14 -11.20 -3.78
CA ALA A 78 -8.27 -9.97 -3.01
C ALA A 78 -8.69 -8.77 -3.88
N ALA A 79 -8.03 -8.59 -5.02
CA ALA A 79 -8.36 -7.53 -5.97
C ALA A 79 -9.79 -7.66 -6.52
N LEU A 80 -10.22 -8.89 -6.82
CA LEU A 80 -11.60 -9.18 -7.25
C LEU A 80 -12.62 -8.85 -6.16
N ILE A 81 -12.34 -9.20 -4.90
CA ILE A 81 -13.21 -8.88 -3.76
C ILE A 81 -13.34 -7.36 -3.61
N ILE A 82 -12.24 -6.61 -3.65
CA ILE A 82 -12.26 -5.15 -3.58
C ILE A 82 -13.05 -4.56 -4.76
N PHE A 83 -12.82 -5.08 -5.96
CA PHE A 83 -13.55 -4.63 -7.16
C PHE A 83 -15.05 -4.87 -7.03
N LEU A 84 -15.47 -6.06 -6.60
CA LEU A 84 -16.87 -6.41 -6.38
C LEU A 84 -17.49 -5.54 -5.26
N PHE A 85 -16.74 -5.31 -4.18
CA PHE A 85 -17.14 -4.40 -3.10
C PHE A 85 -17.42 -3.00 -3.64
N CYS A 86 -16.49 -2.42 -4.38
CA CYS A 86 -16.65 -1.09 -4.99
C CYS A 86 -17.82 -1.07 -5.99
N LYS A 87 -17.97 -2.11 -6.82
CA LYS A 87 -19.06 -2.21 -7.78
C LYS A 87 -20.43 -2.29 -7.10
N LEU A 88 -20.55 -3.09 -6.05
CA LEU A 88 -21.79 -3.19 -5.27
C LEU A 88 -22.14 -1.85 -4.59
N ALA A 89 -21.15 -1.17 -4.02
CA ALA A 89 -21.32 0.14 -3.38
C ALA A 89 -21.79 1.23 -4.36
N THR A 90 -21.41 1.13 -5.64
CA THR A 90 -21.70 2.14 -6.67
C THR A 90 -22.87 1.79 -7.59
N THR A 91 -23.52 0.62 -7.41
CA THR A 91 -24.60 0.16 -8.30
C THR A 91 -25.83 1.06 -8.25
N LYS A 92 -26.16 1.62 -7.09
CA LYS A 92 -27.33 2.49 -6.86
C LYS A 92 -26.90 3.70 -6.04
N LEU A 93 -26.24 4.66 -6.67
CA LEU A 93 -25.83 5.90 -6.00
C LEU A 93 -27.05 6.76 -5.68
N ALA A 94 -27.36 6.94 -4.39
CA ALA A 94 -28.40 7.82 -3.89
C ALA A 94 -27.76 9.03 -3.18
N MET A 95 -28.46 10.18 -3.21
CA MET A 95 -28.00 11.40 -2.51
C MET A 95 -27.98 11.22 -0.98
N ILE A 96 -28.87 10.37 -0.45
CA ILE A 96 -28.87 9.96 0.96
C ILE A 96 -28.43 8.50 0.97
N PRO A 97 -27.16 8.22 1.34
CA PRO A 97 -26.62 6.87 1.29
C PRO A 97 -27.32 5.97 2.30
N SER A 98 -27.65 4.75 1.89
CA SER A 98 -28.27 3.76 2.76
C SER A 98 -27.60 2.39 2.62
N GLY A 99 -27.59 1.61 3.71
CA GLY A 99 -27.10 0.24 3.71
C GLY A 99 -25.61 0.16 3.29
N PHE A 100 -25.34 -0.61 2.25
CA PHE A 100 -23.96 -0.93 1.81
C PHE A 100 -23.20 0.29 1.25
N GLN A 101 -23.89 1.21 0.57
CA GLN A 101 -23.31 2.46 0.10
C GLN A 101 -22.80 3.30 1.28
N ASN A 102 -23.62 3.47 2.33
CA ASN A 102 -23.23 4.23 3.52
C ASN A 102 -22.01 3.64 4.23
N PHE A 103 -21.93 2.32 4.31
CA PHE A 103 -20.77 1.63 4.90
C PHE A 103 -19.49 1.87 4.09
N ALA A 104 -19.58 1.78 2.76
CA ALA A 104 -18.43 2.02 1.89
C ALA A 104 -17.98 3.49 1.91
N GLU A 105 -18.91 4.44 1.90
CA GLU A 105 -18.63 5.87 2.04
C GLU A 105 -17.95 6.17 3.38
N TRP A 106 -18.45 5.58 4.47
CA TRP A 106 -17.85 5.73 5.79
C TRP A 106 -16.40 5.27 5.84
N ILE A 107 -16.07 4.12 5.25
CA ILE A 107 -14.69 3.63 5.17
C ILE A 107 -13.81 4.63 4.41
N ILE A 108 -14.29 5.09 3.25
CA ILE A 108 -13.54 6.02 2.39
C ILE A 108 -13.33 7.36 3.07
N GLU A 109 -14.37 7.91 3.75
CA GLU A 109 -14.27 9.16 4.49
C GLU A 109 -13.30 9.03 5.67
N CYS A 110 -13.36 7.93 6.41
CA CYS A 110 -12.45 7.66 7.51
C CYS A 110 -10.98 7.64 7.02
N LEU A 111 -10.69 6.93 5.94
CA LEU A 111 -9.36 6.87 5.34
C LEU A 111 -8.93 8.23 4.75
N TYR A 112 -9.86 8.93 4.08
CA TYR A 112 -9.57 10.24 3.50
C TYR A 112 -9.19 11.26 4.57
N ASN A 113 -9.95 11.31 5.66
CA ASN A 113 -9.69 12.22 6.78
C ASN A 113 -8.39 11.84 7.49
N PHE A 114 -8.13 10.55 7.67
CA PHE A 114 -6.90 10.06 8.28
C PHE A 114 -5.66 10.46 7.46
N PHE A 115 -5.63 10.15 6.17
CA PHE A 115 -4.50 10.52 5.31
C PHE A 115 -4.44 12.01 5.01
N GLY A 116 -5.60 12.69 4.99
CA GLY A 116 -5.70 14.14 4.83
C GLY A 116 -5.04 14.91 5.96
N GLY A 117 -5.16 14.42 7.19
CA GLY A 117 -4.46 14.96 8.35
C GLY A 117 -2.93 14.85 8.26
N ILE A 118 -2.43 13.88 7.49
CA ILE A 118 -0.99 13.68 7.29
C ILE A 118 -0.48 14.46 6.08
N LEU A 119 -1.11 14.28 4.92
CA LEU A 119 -0.65 14.82 3.63
C LEU A 119 -1.04 16.27 3.39
N GLY A 120 -2.07 16.76 4.08
CA GLY A 120 -2.68 18.06 3.81
C GLY A 120 -3.63 18.04 2.61
N GLU A 121 -4.43 19.12 2.46
CA GLU A 121 -5.53 19.18 1.49
C GLU A 121 -5.08 19.10 0.02
N HIS A 122 -3.93 19.63 -0.32
CA HIS A 122 -3.43 19.65 -1.68
C HIS A 122 -2.98 18.25 -2.14
N LEU A 123 -2.12 17.61 -1.37
CA LEU A 123 -1.55 16.31 -1.74
C LEU A 123 -2.57 15.18 -1.65
N ILE A 124 -3.47 15.20 -0.64
CA ILE A 124 -4.46 14.13 -0.46
C ILE A 124 -5.37 13.98 -1.69
N LYS A 125 -5.82 15.08 -2.31
CA LYS A 125 -6.70 15.04 -3.49
C LYS A 125 -6.07 14.33 -4.69
N ARG A 126 -4.74 14.34 -4.78
CA ARG A 126 -3.99 13.74 -5.89
C ARG A 126 -3.55 12.31 -5.60
N THR A 127 -3.31 11.98 -4.32
CA THR A 127 -2.63 10.75 -3.90
C THR A 127 -3.52 9.76 -3.16
N PHE A 128 -4.70 10.19 -2.70
CA PHE A 128 -5.62 9.35 -1.92
C PHE A 128 -5.96 8.01 -2.59
N TRP A 129 -6.18 8.02 -3.90
CA TRP A 129 -6.48 6.81 -4.65
C TRP A 129 -5.42 5.71 -4.47
N PHE A 130 -4.15 6.11 -4.33
CA PHE A 130 -3.05 5.17 -4.09
C PHE A 130 -3.01 4.72 -2.62
N PHE A 131 -2.98 5.66 -1.66
CA PHE A 131 -2.87 5.31 -0.24
C PHE A 131 -4.09 4.54 0.25
N GLY A 132 -5.30 4.97 -0.07
CA GLY A 132 -6.54 4.28 0.28
C GLY A 132 -6.65 2.91 -0.40
N GLY A 133 -6.32 2.84 -1.70
CA GLY A 133 -6.32 1.58 -2.45
C GLY A 133 -5.28 0.58 -1.94
N THR A 134 -4.05 1.03 -1.66
CA THR A 134 -2.99 0.18 -1.12
C THR A 134 -3.32 -0.31 0.29
N PHE A 135 -3.86 0.56 1.15
CA PHE A 135 -4.31 0.16 2.49
C PHE A 135 -5.35 -0.97 2.42
N LEU A 136 -6.39 -0.78 1.61
CA LEU A 136 -7.46 -1.78 1.44
C LEU A 136 -6.92 -3.07 0.83
N LEU A 137 -6.01 -2.99 -0.13
CA LEU A 137 -5.39 -4.16 -0.74
C LEU A 137 -4.58 -4.96 0.28
N ILE A 138 -3.65 -4.32 0.99
CA ILE A 138 -2.81 -4.99 2.00
C ILE A 138 -3.68 -5.60 3.09
N LEU A 139 -4.67 -4.85 3.59
CA LEU A 139 -5.59 -5.33 4.62
C LEU A 139 -6.37 -6.56 4.16
N THR A 140 -6.93 -6.50 2.95
CA THR A 140 -7.72 -7.61 2.39
C THR A 140 -6.85 -8.84 2.16
N VAL A 141 -5.63 -8.67 1.61
CA VAL A 141 -4.68 -9.77 1.39
C VAL A 141 -4.26 -10.41 2.71
N ASN A 142 -3.98 -9.60 3.75
CA ASN A 142 -3.62 -10.11 5.07
C ASN A 142 -4.76 -10.92 5.70
N TYR A 143 -5.98 -10.41 5.65
CA TYR A 143 -7.14 -11.08 6.23
C TYR A 143 -7.54 -12.34 5.46
N LEU A 144 -7.41 -12.33 4.13
CA LEU A 144 -7.61 -13.54 3.33
C LEU A 144 -6.57 -14.61 3.63
N GLY A 145 -5.31 -14.23 3.89
CA GLY A 145 -4.25 -15.16 4.27
C GLY A 145 -4.55 -15.91 5.60
N LEU A 146 -5.26 -15.24 6.52
CA LEU A 146 -5.67 -15.81 7.80
C LEU A 146 -6.99 -16.58 7.74
N PHE A 147 -7.69 -16.55 6.60
CA PHE A 147 -9.01 -17.19 6.49
C PHE A 147 -8.87 -18.69 6.64
N PRO A 148 -9.68 -19.32 7.53
CA PRO A 148 -9.67 -20.78 7.70
C PRO A 148 -10.06 -21.47 6.38
N GLY A 149 -9.15 -22.27 5.85
CA GLY A 149 -9.29 -22.88 4.51
C GLY A 149 -8.12 -22.56 3.58
N VAL A 150 -7.39 -21.49 3.82
CA VAL A 150 -6.10 -21.21 3.17
C VAL A 150 -5.09 -22.26 3.63
N GLY A 151 -4.43 -22.94 2.68
CA GLY A 151 -3.53 -24.07 3.01
C GLY A 151 -4.20 -25.43 3.13
N THR A 152 -5.54 -25.55 3.16
CA THR A 152 -6.23 -26.84 3.16
C THR A 152 -6.30 -27.46 1.77
N ILE A 153 -6.37 -26.64 0.73
CA ILE A 153 -6.30 -27.11 -0.67
C ILE A 153 -4.84 -27.25 -1.02
N THR A 154 -4.38 -28.49 -1.16
CA THR A 154 -2.98 -28.83 -1.45
C THR A 154 -2.87 -29.50 -2.81
N TYR A 155 -1.71 -29.34 -3.43
CA TYR A 155 -1.32 -30.06 -4.64
C TYR A 155 0.06 -30.71 -4.44
N LEU A 156 0.36 -31.70 -5.26
CA LEU A 156 1.67 -32.36 -5.29
C LEU A 156 2.52 -31.65 -6.34
N ASP A 157 3.68 -31.14 -5.90
CA ASP A 157 4.73 -30.63 -6.76
C ASP A 157 5.38 -31.79 -7.54
N ASP A 158 6.05 -31.51 -8.67
CA ASP A 158 6.77 -32.48 -9.51
C ASP A 158 7.83 -33.28 -8.70
N LYS A 159 8.25 -32.76 -7.55
CA LYS A 159 9.15 -33.41 -6.61
C LYS A 159 8.44 -34.27 -5.54
N GLY A 160 7.12 -34.37 -5.59
CA GLY A 160 6.32 -35.12 -4.62
C GLY A 160 6.12 -34.43 -3.27
N HIS A 161 6.40 -33.12 -3.17
CA HIS A 161 6.09 -32.36 -1.95
C HIS A 161 4.67 -31.85 -1.98
N ILE A 162 3.99 -31.91 -0.84
CA ILE A 162 2.66 -31.33 -0.65
C ILE A 162 2.81 -29.83 -0.48
N GLN A 163 2.24 -29.05 -1.40
CA GLN A 163 2.25 -27.59 -1.38
C GLN A 163 0.81 -27.05 -1.26
N GLY A 164 0.63 -25.94 -0.53
CA GLY A 164 -0.66 -25.25 -0.46
C GLY A 164 -0.98 -24.56 -1.80
N PHE A 165 -2.20 -24.77 -2.32
CA PHE A 165 -2.67 -24.11 -3.55
C PHE A 165 -2.87 -22.61 -3.33
N LEU A 166 -3.31 -22.21 -2.14
CA LEU A 166 -3.45 -20.81 -1.72
C LEU A 166 -2.44 -20.50 -0.61
N ARG A 167 -1.76 -19.40 -0.74
CA ARG A 167 -0.80 -18.89 0.24
C ARG A 167 -1.03 -17.41 0.47
N GLY A 168 -0.78 -16.91 1.68
CA GLY A 168 -0.86 -15.50 2.01
C GLY A 168 -0.07 -14.65 1.01
N GLY A 169 -0.74 -13.72 0.30
CA GLY A 169 -0.10 -12.95 -0.78
C GLY A 169 1.08 -12.11 -0.27
N ASN A 170 0.99 -11.56 0.94
CA ASN A 170 2.06 -10.78 1.57
C ASN A 170 3.14 -11.65 2.27
N ALA A 171 2.94 -12.96 2.35
CA ALA A 171 3.98 -13.91 2.75
C ALA A 171 4.95 -14.26 1.59
N ASP A 172 4.84 -13.56 0.47
CA ASP A 172 5.74 -13.63 -0.67
C ASP A 172 6.56 -12.34 -0.78
N LEU A 173 7.88 -12.47 -0.76
CA LEU A 173 8.79 -11.32 -0.87
C LEU A 173 8.65 -10.61 -2.22
N ASN A 174 8.39 -11.34 -3.31
CA ASN A 174 8.19 -10.74 -4.62
C ASN A 174 7.00 -9.78 -4.64
N MET A 175 5.89 -10.17 -3.99
CA MET A 175 4.68 -9.35 -3.92
C MET A 175 4.91 -8.08 -3.08
N THR A 176 5.52 -8.23 -1.90
CA THR A 176 5.79 -7.07 -1.04
C THR A 176 6.84 -6.14 -1.64
N ALA A 177 7.84 -6.69 -2.34
CA ALA A 177 8.82 -5.92 -3.11
C ALA A 177 8.15 -5.16 -4.27
N ALA A 178 7.24 -5.80 -5.01
CA ALA A 178 6.49 -5.15 -6.09
C ALA A 178 5.64 -3.98 -5.57
N MET A 179 4.97 -4.13 -4.43
CA MET A 179 4.20 -3.05 -3.81
C MET A 179 5.09 -1.88 -3.38
N SER A 180 6.22 -2.16 -2.72
CA SER A 180 7.13 -1.11 -2.26
C SER A 180 7.85 -0.41 -3.42
N LEU A 181 8.17 -1.13 -4.50
CA LEU A 181 8.76 -0.56 -5.70
C LEU A 181 7.75 0.31 -6.48
N SER A 182 6.49 -0.12 -6.54
CA SER A 182 5.40 0.69 -7.11
C SER A 182 5.22 1.99 -6.34
N PHE A 183 5.27 1.93 -5.00
CA PHE A 183 5.28 3.12 -4.16
C PHE A 183 6.49 4.00 -4.47
N ALA A 184 7.70 3.45 -4.52
CA ALA A 184 8.91 4.23 -4.81
C ALA A 184 8.82 4.94 -6.17
N THR A 185 8.32 4.25 -7.21
CA THR A 185 8.13 4.82 -8.55
C THR A 185 7.15 6.00 -8.54
N LEU A 186 6.00 5.84 -7.87
CA LEU A 186 5.01 6.91 -7.73
C LEU A 186 5.51 8.05 -6.85
N TRP A 187 6.27 7.74 -5.80
CA TRP A 187 6.90 8.73 -4.93
C TRP A 187 7.87 9.62 -5.72
N PHE A 188 8.73 9.04 -6.57
CA PHE A 188 9.60 9.80 -7.48
C PHE A 188 8.80 10.65 -8.45
N TYR A 189 7.72 10.08 -9.04
CA TYR A 189 6.85 10.82 -9.93
C TYR A 189 6.25 12.06 -9.26
N TRP A 190 5.69 11.91 -8.06
CA TRP A 190 5.14 13.04 -7.31
C TRP A 190 6.21 14.01 -6.84
N ALA A 191 7.35 13.53 -6.36
CA ALA A 191 8.48 14.38 -5.94
C ALA A 191 8.98 15.26 -7.09
N PHE A 192 9.10 14.72 -8.30
CA PHE A 192 9.48 15.51 -9.48
C PHE A 192 8.37 16.44 -9.98
N THR A 193 7.11 16.06 -9.82
CA THR A 193 5.97 16.88 -10.28
C THR A 193 5.77 18.10 -9.38
N GLU A 194 5.96 17.95 -8.06
CA GLU A 194 5.78 19.06 -7.10
C GLU A 194 7.01 19.98 -7.03
N ASN A 195 8.21 19.43 -6.99
CA ASN A 195 9.44 20.22 -6.79
C ASN A 195 10.18 20.54 -8.10
N GLY A 196 9.86 19.85 -9.18
CA GLY A 196 10.68 19.86 -10.40
C GLY A 196 12.05 19.16 -10.21
N ALA A 197 12.72 18.80 -11.31
CA ALA A 197 14.01 18.11 -11.22
C ALA A 197 15.08 18.94 -10.51
N LYS A 198 15.18 20.24 -10.81
CA LYS A 198 16.15 21.14 -10.17
C LYS A 198 15.88 21.31 -8.67
N GLY A 199 14.60 21.46 -8.28
CA GLY A 199 14.19 21.58 -6.88
C GLY A 199 14.53 20.31 -6.09
N PHE A 200 14.28 19.14 -6.65
CA PHE A 200 14.61 17.87 -6.03
C PHE A 200 16.11 17.70 -5.76
N PHE A 201 16.99 17.97 -6.75
CA PHE A 201 18.43 17.90 -6.56
C PHE A 201 18.96 18.99 -5.62
N ASN A 202 18.42 20.19 -5.69
CA ASN A 202 18.78 21.25 -4.74
C ASN A 202 18.37 20.88 -3.31
N HIS A 203 17.20 20.27 -3.12
CA HIS A 203 16.76 19.83 -1.80
C HIS A 203 17.73 18.83 -1.16
N ILE A 204 18.32 17.93 -1.96
CA ILE A 204 19.22 16.87 -1.49
C ILE A 204 20.66 17.42 -1.30
N PHE A 205 21.16 18.25 -2.21
CA PHE A 205 22.58 18.62 -2.28
C PHE A 205 22.89 20.09 -1.96
N ALA A 206 21.89 20.99 -1.97
CA ALA A 206 22.16 22.38 -1.74
C ALA A 206 22.51 22.68 -0.27
N PRO A 207 23.55 23.47 -0.03
CA PRO A 207 23.87 23.93 1.31
C PRO A 207 22.76 24.83 1.84
N LYS A 208 22.16 24.46 2.96
CA LYS A 208 21.15 25.26 3.67
C LYS A 208 21.86 26.35 4.50
N GLY A 209 21.99 27.56 3.95
CA GLY A 209 22.56 28.72 4.64
C GLY A 209 23.46 29.58 3.74
N GLU A 210 23.61 30.86 4.10
CA GLU A 210 24.51 31.78 3.44
C GLU A 210 25.92 31.66 4.04
N PHE A 211 26.83 31.05 3.30
CA PHE A 211 28.23 30.91 3.69
C PHE A 211 29.12 31.67 2.71
N SER A 212 30.13 32.39 3.21
CA SER A 212 31.10 33.16 2.39
C SER A 212 32.53 32.63 2.56
N GLY A 213 33.34 32.78 1.51
CA GLY A 213 34.78 32.46 1.54
C GLY A 213 35.11 30.96 1.62
N LEU A 214 36.21 30.65 2.30
CA LEU A 214 36.75 29.29 2.44
C LEU A 214 35.74 28.31 3.13
N MET A 215 34.91 28.85 4.03
CA MET A 215 33.88 28.10 4.73
C MET A 215 32.83 27.54 3.76
N LYS A 216 32.52 28.22 2.65
CA LYS A 216 31.60 27.75 1.60
C LYS A 216 32.09 26.44 0.95
N VAL A 217 33.39 26.33 0.69
CA VAL A 217 33.98 25.14 0.06
C VAL A 217 33.88 23.92 1.00
N GLY A 218 34.18 24.10 2.28
CA GLY A 218 34.05 23.06 3.28
C GLY A 218 32.59 22.59 3.44
N MET A 219 31.64 23.53 3.45
CA MET A 219 30.22 23.24 3.58
C MET A 219 29.67 22.52 2.35
N ILE A 220 30.09 22.86 1.13
CA ILE A 220 29.70 22.12 -0.08
C ILE A 220 30.14 20.65 0.02
N GLY A 221 31.32 20.36 0.54
CA GLY A 221 31.79 19.00 0.77
C GLY A 221 30.92 18.23 1.77
N ILE A 222 30.58 18.86 2.90
CA ILE A 222 29.75 18.27 3.95
C ILE A 222 28.33 18.03 3.43
N PHE A 223 27.70 19.03 2.80
CA PHE A 223 26.35 18.86 2.24
C PHE A 223 26.31 17.87 1.08
N GLY A 224 27.37 17.76 0.30
CA GLY A 224 27.52 16.71 -0.71
C GLY A 224 27.49 15.30 -0.09
N LEU A 225 28.21 15.10 1.02
CA LEU A 225 28.20 13.83 1.75
C LEU A 225 26.84 13.53 2.39
N VAL A 226 26.22 14.54 2.99
CA VAL A 226 24.85 14.44 3.54
C VAL A 226 23.85 14.09 2.42
N GLY A 227 23.98 14.69 1.23
CA GLY A 227 23.14 14.38 0.08
C GLY A 227 23.27 12.93 -0.39
N VAL A 228 24.49 12.37 -0.37
CA VAL A 228 24.70 10.94 -0.66
C VAL A 228 24.01 10.06 0.37
N LEU A 229 24.13 10.39 1.67
CA LEU A 229 23.44 9.65 2.74
C LEU A 229 21.92 9.74 2.57
N GLU A 230 21.37 10.89 2.16
CA GLU A 230 19.94 11.03 1.88
C GLU A 230 19.51 10.16 0.69
N LEU A 231 20.30 10.09 -0.39
CA LEU A 231 20.01 9.18 -1.51
C LEU A 231 20.00 7.72 -1.08
N VAL A 232 20.95 7.30 -0.24
CA VAL A 232 20.95 5.94 0.32
C VAL A 232 19.71 5.72 1.19
N SER A 233 19.34 6.68 2.02
CA SER A 233 18.13 6.65 2.84
C SER A 233 16.88 6.46 1.98
N ILE A 234 16.74 7.23 0.89
CA ILE A 234 15.62 7.12 -0.07
C ILE A 234 15.57 5.72 -0.70
N ALA A 235 16.70 5.14 -1.07
CA ALA A 235 16.76 3.82 -1.67
C ALA A 235 16.43 2.69 -0.67
N VAL A 236 16.81 2.85 0.59
CA VAL A 236 16.56 1.86 1.65
C VAL A 236 15.09 1.87 2.11
N ARG A 237 14.37 2.98 2.01
CA ARG A 237 12.95 3.09 2.45
C ARG A 237 12.04 2.02 1.82
N PRO A 238 11.99 1.83 0.50
CA PRO A 238 11.18 0.77 -0.12
C PRO A 238 11.57 -0.63 0.33
N LEU A 239 12.87 -0.90 0.47
CA LEU A 239 13.37 -2.17 0.97
C LEU A 239 12.89 -2.44 2.40
N ALA A 240 13.02 -1.45 3.28
CA ALA A 240 12.56 -1.57 4.66
C ALA A 240 11.04 -1.81 4.76
N LEU A 241 10.24 -1.16 3.90
CA LEU A 241 8.79 -1.35 3.83
C LEU A 241 8.45 -2.77 3.36
N SER A 242 9.12 -3.27 2.32
CA SER A 242 8.93 -4.61 1.78
C SER A 242 9.26 -5.69 2.81
N PHE A 243 10.46 -5.63 3.41
CA PHE A 243 10.89 -6.61 4.41
C PHE A 243 10.03 -6.59 5.68
N ARG A 244 9.55 -5.44 6.09
CA ARG A 244 8.65 -5.33 7.25
C ARG A 244 7.32 -6.02 6.98
N LEU A 245 6.70 -5.74 5.81
CA LEU A 245 5.44 -6.36 5.43
C LEU A 245 5.60 -7.87 5.29
N PHE A 246 6.60 -8.31 4.54
CA PHE A 246 6.91 -9.71 4.34
C PHE A 246 7.22 -10.42 5.67
N GLY A 247 8.15 -9.88 6.46
CA GLY A 247 8.63 -10.54 7.68
C GLY A 247 7.54 -10.75 8.72
N ASN A 248 6.64 -9.79 8.90
CA ASN A 248 5.55 -9.92 9.86
C ASN A 248 4.55 -11.00 9.42
N ILE A 249 4.12 -11.00 8.16
CA ILE A 249 3.11 -11.94 7.66
C ILE A 249 3.69 -13.34 7.50
N PHE A 250 4.90 -13.47 6.94
CA PHE A 250 5.59 -14.74 6.81
C PHE A 250 5.90 -15.37 8.18
N GLY A 251 6.38 -14.55 9.13
CA GLY A 251 6.63 -15.00 10.50
C GLY A 251 5.37 -15.45 11.22
N GLY A 252 4.26 -14.74 11.03
CA GLY A 252 2.94 -15.11 11.54
C GLY A 252 2.45 -16.44 10.95
N GLU A 253 2.51 -16.60 9.61
CA GLU A 253 2.13 -17.84 8.92
C GLU A 253 2.93 -19.05 9.45
N GLN A 254 4.25 -18.91 9.56
CA GLN A 254 5.12 -19.98 10.09
C GLN A 254 4.81 -20.32 11.56
N THR A 255 4.52 -19.32 12.37
CA THR A 255 4.17 -19.56 13.79
C THR A 255 2.82 -20.25 13.93
N LEU A 256 1.82 -19.87 13.15
CA LEU A 256 0.52 -20.53 13.12
C LEU A 256 0.66 -22.01 12.71
N GLU A 257 1.44 -22.31 11.68
CA GLU A 257 1.69 -23.66 11.22
C GLU A 257 2.34 -24.53 12.29
N GLN A 258 3.36 -23.99 12.98
CA GLN A 258 4.03 -24.67 14.07
C GLN A 258 3.09 -24.91 15.27
N LEU A 259 2.25 -23.95 15.64
CA LEU A 259 1.28 -24.09 16.72
C LEU A 259 0.24 -25.17 16.41
N MET A 260 -0.25 -25.24 15.16
CA MET A 260 -1.13 -26.31 14.74
C MET A 260 -0.46 -27.69 14.77
N GLY A 261 0.85 -27.74 14.52
CA GLY A 261 1.65 -28.97 14.58
C GLY A 261 1.90 -29.53 16.00
N LEU A 262 1.72 -28.72 17.06
CA LEU A 262 1.94 -29.16 18.46
C LEU A 262 0.89 -30.18 18.93
N VAL A 263 -0.30 -30.21 18.35
CA VAL A 263 -1.39 -31.09 18.78
C VAL A 263 -1.53 -32.24 17.79
N SER A 264 -1.38 -33.46 18.30
CA SER A 264 -1.46 -34.70 17.51
C SER A 264 -2.87 -35.07 17.07
N VAL A 265 -3.91 -34.51 17.71
CA VAL A 265 -5.31 -34.78 17.41
C VAL A 265 -5.83 -33.73 16.45
N ASP A 266 -6.16 -34.13 15.21
CA ASP A 266 -6.56 -33.23 14.13
C ASP A 266 -7.72 -32.30 14.48
N ALA A 267 -8.71 -32.82 15.24
CA ALA A 267 -9.88 -32.06 15.67
C ALA A 267 -9.57 -30.89 16.61
N PHE A 268 -8.41 -30.89 17.29
CA PHE A 268 -8.03 -29.87 18.27
C PHE A 268 -6.82 -29.03 17.83
N ARG A 269 -6.28 -29.24 16.64
CA ARG A 269 -5.10 -28.49 16.13
C ARG A 269 -5.31 -26.98 16.06
N PHE A 270 -6.54 -26.53 15.86
CA PHE A 270 -6.85 -25.10 15.78
C PHE A 270 -6.84 -24.39 17.15
N LEU A 271 -6.97 -25.15 18.26
CA LEU A 271 -7.14 -24.56 19.60
C LEU A 271 -5.95 -23.73 20.07
N PRO A 272 -4.68 -24.21 19.99
CA PRO A 272 -3.52 -23.40 20.34
C PRO A 272 -3.26 -22.25 19.34
N ALA A 273 -3.73 -22.37 18.09
CA ALA A 273 -3.58 -21.33 17.08
C ALA A 273 -4.56 -20.18 17.26
N LEU A 274 -5.73 -20.41 17.88
CA LEU A 274 -6.78 -19.38 18.03
C LEU A 274 -6.30 -18.06 18.65
N PRO A 275 -5.64 -18.04 19.82
CA PRO A 275 -5.16 -16.78 20.40
C PRO A 275 -4.20 -16.05 19.46
N PHE A 276 -3.35 -16.81 18.77
CA PHE A 276 -2.38 -16.26 17.85
C PHE A 276 -3.05 -15.72 16.58
N MET A 277 -4.09 -16.35 16.07
CA MET A 277 -4.90 -15.84 14.95
C MET A 277 -5.51 -14.47 15.27
N PHE A 278 -6.03 -14.26 16.48
CA PHE A 278 -6.54 -12.95 16.89
C PHE A 278 -5.43 -11.89 16.91
N MET A 279 -4.25 -12.26 17.43
CA MET A 279 -3.09 -11.37 17.40
C MET A 279 -2.68 -11.04 15.96
N GLU A 280 -2.67 -12.03 15.06
CA GLU A 280 -2.29 -11.87 13.66
C GLU A 280 -3.28 -11.00 12.87
N LEU A 281 -4.58 -11.04 13.20
CA LEU A 281 -5.58 -10.11 12.66
C LEU A 281 -5.21 -8.66 13.01
N LEU A 282 -4.84 -8.41 14.26
CA LEU A 282 -4.41 -7.08 14.71
C LEU A 282 -3.11 -6.67 14.00
N VAL A 283 -2.13 -7.56 13.93
CA VAL A 283 -0.85 -7.33 13.23
C VAL A 283 -1.10 -7.01 11.76
N GLY A 284 -1.97 -7.77 11.08
CA GLY A 284 -2.33 -7.56 9.69
C GLY A 284 -2.95 -6.17 9.42
N PHE A 285 -3.81 -5.69 10.33
CA PHE A 285 -4.37 -4.33 10.28
C PHE A 285 -3.29 -3.27 10.50
N VAL A 286 -2.54 -3.38 11.60
CA VAL A 286 -1.46 -2.45 11.94
C VAL A 286 -0.42 -2.39 10.83
N GLN A 287 -0.10 -3.52 10.21
CA GLN A 287 0.88 -3.57 9.13
C GLN A 287 0.40 -2.84 7.87
N ALA A 288 -0.88 -2.99 7.49
CA ALA A 288 -1.47 -2.23 6.39
C ALA A 288 -1.41 -0.72 6.67
N LEU A 289 -1.75 -0.33 7.90
CA LEU A 289 -1.72 1.07 8.35
C LEU A 289 -0.29 1.62 8.36
N VAL A 290 0.67 0.90 8.94
CA VAL A 290 2.08 1.35 9.05
C VAL A 290 2.72 1.48 7.67
N PHE A 291 2.47 0.54 6.76
CA PHE A 291 2.99 0.61 5.39
C PHE A 291 2.53 1.89 4.69
N THR A 292 1.23 2.15 4.70
CA THR A 292 0.64 3.29 4.00
C THR A 292 0.92 4.62 4.71
N LEU A 293 0.91 4.63 6.05
CA LEU A 293 1.25 5.81 6.86
C LEU A 293 2.69 6.26 6.62
N LEU A 294 3.67 5.34 6.71
CA LEU A 294 5.07 5.69 6.46
C LEU A 294 5.28 6.17 5.04
N SER A 295 4.62 5.52 4.05
CA SER A 295 4.65 5.96 2.67
C SER A 295 4.09 7.38 2.50
N ALA A 296 2.99 7.70 3.17
CA ALA A 296 2.39 9.04 3.15
C ALA A 296 3.31 10.10 3.81
N VAL A 297 3.90 9.77 4.96
CA VAL A 297 4.85 10.67 5.65
C VAL A 297 6.09 10.91 4.78
N PHE A 298 6.63 9.87 4.12
CA PHE A 298 7.78 10.04 3.22
C PHE A 298 7.46 10.91 2.01
N LEU A 299 6.23 10.82 1.49
CA LEU A 299 5.79 11.71 0.42
C LEU A 299 5.68 13.15 0.92
N LYS A 300 5.06 13.37 2.08
CA LYS A 300 4.93 14.70 2.66
C LYS A 300 6.28 15.36 2.87
N LEU A 301 7.25 14.64 3.47
CA LEU A 301 8.58 15.17 3.75
C LEU A 301 9.30 15.74 2.52
N ILE A 302 9.10 15.17 1.34
CA ILE A 302 9.73 15.68 0.12
C ILE A 302 8.94 16.82 -0.51
N CYS A 303 7.60 16.85 -0.35
CA CYS A 303 6.72 17.85 -0.97
C CYS A 303 6.56 19.12 -0.11
N ASP A 304 6.62 19.02 1.22
CA ASP A 304 6.33 20.12 2.16
C ASP A 304 7.46 21.19 2.24
N HIS A 305 8.66 20.86 1.77
CA HIS A 305 9.79 21.79 1.78
C HIS A 305 9.78 22.78 0.60
N GLY A 306 8.81 22.66 -0.32
CA GLY A 306 8.62 23.62 -1.43
C GLY A 306 7.94 24.93 -1.01
N ASP A 307 7.07 24.88 -0.01
CA ASP A 307 6.22 26.01 0.37
C ASP A 307 6.92 27.10 1.21
N HIS A 308 8.05 26.78 1.84
CA HIS A 308 8.79 27.77 2.63
C HIS A 308 9.76 28.66 1.83
N ALA A 309 9.99 28.34 0.54
CA ALA A 309 10.87 29.16 -0.31
C ALA A 309 10.17 30.36 -0.98
N GLU A 310 8.84 30.40 -1.04
CA GLU A 310 8.08 31.48 -1.68
C GLU A 310 7.51 32.53 -0.68
N GLY A 311 7.59 32.26 0.63
CA GLY A 311 7.00 33.13 1.67
C GLY A 311 7.89 34.28 2.17
N GLU A 312 9.20 34.33 1.89
CA GLU A 312 10.13 35.34 2.43
C GLU A 312 10.50 36.48 1.44
N GLY A 313 9.76 36.59 0.32
CA GLY A 313 10.09 37.58 -0.74
C GLY A 313 9.24 38.85 -0.77
N HIS A 314 8.36 39.10 0.20
CA HIS A 314 7.56 40.34 0.27
C HIS A 314 7.48 40.92 1.70
N HIS A 315 8.55 41.63 2.07
CA HIS A 315 8.45 42.79 3.01
C HIS A 315 9.49 43.81 2.62
#